data_0d5322089d921af48b3fa0cf74f73089
#
_entry.id   0d5322089d921af48b3fa0cf74f73089
#
_cell.length_a   1.000
_cell.length_b   1.000
_cell.length_c   1.000
_cell.angle_alpha   90.00
_cell.angle_beta   90.00
_cell.angle_gamma   90.00
#
_symmetry.space_group_name_H-M   'P 1'
#
loop_
_entity.id
_entity.type
_entity.pdbx_description
1 polymer ?
#
loop_
_entity_poly.entity_id
_entity_poly.type
_entity_poly.pdbx_seq_one_letter_code
_entity_poly.pdbx_strand_id
1 'polypeptide(L)'
;LFPPALGPISQPFDLKESHFAVDIVVKENTPIKAIADGTVIFSEWTAETGYVIILEHSSGILSVYKHNASLTKKQGDSVLSGEVIATAGNTGELSTGFHLHFELWMDGYPMNPENFFNFSEE
;
A
#
# COMPACT_ATOMS: atom_id res chain seq x y z
N LEU A 1 -4.40 -10.44 -9.04
CA LEU A 1 -4.16 -9.20 -8.28
C LEU A 1 -3.31 -8.23 -9.09
N PHE A 2 -3.57 -6.96 -8.94
CA PHE A 2 -2.86 -5.90 -9.64
C PHE A 2 -1.78 -5.32 -8.71
N PRO A 3 -0.50 -5.19 -9.14
CA PRO A 3 0.51 -4.62 -8.26
C PRO A 3 0.21 -3.16 -7.93
N PRO A 4 0.39 -2.74 -6.65
CA PRO A 4 0.07 -1.38 -6.25
C PRO A 4 1.02 -0.34 -6.83
N ALA A 5 2.26 -0.74 -7.06
CA ALA A 5 3.33 0.03 -7.70
C ALA A 5 4.43 -0.93 -8.11
N LEU A 6 5.33 -0.50 -8.96
CA LEU A 6 6.49 -1.29 -9.39
C LEU A 6 7.76 -0.55 -9.01
N GLY A 7 8.77 -1.30 -8.58
CA GLY A 7 10.07 -0.75 -8.20
C GLY A 7 10.87 -1.72 -7.34
N PRO A 8 12.13 -1.38 -7.05
CA PRO A 8 12.97 -2.19 -6.17
C PRO A 8 12.39 -2.25 -4.75
N ILE A 9 12.59 -3.37 -4.08
CA ILE A 9 12.20 -3.52 -2.68
C ILE A 9 13.38 -3.06 -1.82
N SER A 10 13.18 -1.99 -1.04
CA SER A 10 14.21 -1.47 -0.14
C SER A 10 14.18 -2.16 1.22
N GLN A 11 13.01 -2.63 1.64
CA GLN A 11 12.86 -3.40 2.88
C GLN A 11 11.82 -4.49 2.66
N PRO A 12 12.23 -5.77 2.75
CA PRO A 12 11.30 -6.87 2.53
C PRO A 12 10.46 -7.18 3.77
N PHE A 13 9.42 -7.97 3.57
CA PHE A 13 8.64 -8.54 4.67
C PHE A 13 9.56 -9.42 5.52
N ASP A 14 9.55 -9.19 6.83
CA ASP A 14 10.40 -9.93 7.77
C ASP A 14 9.73 -10.01 9.14
N LEU A 15 9.25 -11.20 9.49
CA LEU A 15 8.59 -11.42 10.78
C LEU A 15 9.54 -11.21 11.95
N LYS A 16 10.82 -11.53 11.80
CA LYS A 16 11.83 -11.40 12.89
C LYS A 16 12.09 -9.94 13.21
N GLU A 17 12.08 -9.07 12.18
CA GLU A 17 12.29 -7.65 12.34
C GLU A 17 10.97 -6.90 12.55
N SER A 18 9.86 -7.61 12.69
CA SER A 18 8.52 -7.03 12.82
C SER A 18 8.16 -6.07 11.69
N HIS A 19 8.69 -6.34 10.50
CA HIS A 19 8.33 -5.59 9.28
C HIS A 19 7.26 -6.37 8.53
N PHE A 20 6.00 -5.99 8.70
CA PHE A 20 4.83 -6.70 8.16
C PHE A 20 4.37 -6.10 6.83
N ALA A 21 5.33 -5.71 6.02
CA ALA A 21 5.11 -4.99 4.78
C ALA A 21 6.27 -5.20 3.81
N VAL A 22 6.12 -4.71 2.59
CA VAL A 22 7.26 -4.42 1.72
C VAL A 22 7.32 -2.92 1.50
N ASP A 23 8.53 -2.37 1.45
CA ASP A 23 8.75 -0.99 1.05
C ASP A 23 9.26 -1.00 -0.38
N ILE A 24 8.51 -0.36 -1.28
CA ILE A 24 8.77 -0.33 -2.72
C ILE A 24 9.31 1.06 -3.05
N VAL A 25 10.53 1.13 -3.59
CA VAL A 25 11.11 2.41 -3.99
C VAL A 25 10.40 2.90 -5.25
N VAL A 26 9.84 4.10 -5.17
CA VAL A 26 9.10 4.72 -6.27
C VAL A 26 9.47 6.20 -6.34
N LYS A 27 9.20 6.82 -7.48
CA LYS A 27 9.38 8.27 -7.62
C LYS A 27 8.26 9.00 -6.91
N GLU A 28 8.55 10.23 -6.46
CA GLU A 28 7.54 11.12 -5.91
C GLU A 28 6.35 11.25 -6.88
N ASN A 29 5.15 11.21 -6.31
CA ASN A 29 3.88 11.31 -7.04
C ASN A 29 3.59 10.15 -8.01
N THR A 30 4.30 9.04 -7.91
CA THR A 30 3.94 7.83 -8.66
C THR A 30 2.49 7.44 -8.30
N PRO A 31 1.63 7.16 -9.28
CA PRO A 31 0.27 6.69 -9.01
C PRO A 31 0.29 5.36 -8.26
N ILE A 32 -0.45 5.28 -7.17
CA ILE A 32 -0.62 4.06 -6.38
C ILE A 32 -1.97 3.47 -6.73
N LYS A 33 -2.00 2.16 -6.96
CA LYS A 33 -3.15 1.50 -7.57
C LYS A 33 -3.74 0.44 -6.65
N ALA A 34 -5.07 0.31 -6.69
CA ALA A 34 -5.78 -0.74 -5.96
C ALA A 34 -5.36 -2.12 -6.50
N ILE A 35 -5.05 -3.04 -5.59
CA ILE A 35 -4.63 -4.41 -5.98
C ILE A 35 -5.78 -5.26 -6.50
N ALA A 36 -7.01 -4.90 -6.17
CA ALA A 36 -8.22 -5.62 -6.56
C ALA A 36 -9.43 -4.71 -6.33
N ASP A 37 -10.57 -5.12 -6.85
CA ASP A 37 -11.83 -4.45 -6.54
C ASP A 37 -12.05 -4.46 -5.02
N GLY A 38 -12.61 -3.39 -4.50
CA GLY A 38 -12.85 -3.30 -3.07
C GLY A 38 -13.53 -2.01 -2.66
N THR A 39 -13.53 -1.79 -1.34
CA THR A 39 -14.13 -0.61 -0.70
C THR A 39 -13.07 0.05 0.17
N VAL A 40 -13.01 1.36 0.13
CA VAL A 40 -12.13 2.14 1.01
C VAL A 40 -12.74 2.14 2.41
N ILE A 41 -12.04 1.53 3.37
CA ILE A 41 -12.50 1.48 4.77
C ILE A 41 -11.80 2.51 5.65
N PHE A 42 -10.69 3.07 5.20
CA PHE A 42 -9.95 4.12 5.90
C PHE A 42 -9.18 4.97 4.89
N SER A 43 -9.28 6.30 5.01
CA SER A 43 -8.59 7.22 4.10
C SER A 43 -8.35 8.53 4.86
N GLU A 44 -7.19 8.63 5.54
CA GLU A 44 -6.90 9.69 6.49
C GLU A 44 -5.41 10.00 6.52
N TRP A 45 -5.06 11.02 7.30
CA TRP A 45 -3.69 11.34 7.63
C TRP A 45 -3.46 11.06 9.12
N THR A 46 -2.37 10.37 9.43
CA THR A 46 -1.92 10.22 10.82
C THR A 46 -0.47 10.68 10.93
N ALA A 47 -0.04 11.09 12.13
CA ALA A 47 1.32 11.56 12.33
C ALA A 47 2.35 10.48 11.99
N GLU A 48 2.07 9.22 12.32
CA GLU A 48 3.00 8.10 12.08
C GLU A 48 3.05 7.69 10.62
N THR A 49 1.89 7.58 9.97
CA THR A 49 1.77 6.98 8.64
C THR A 49 1.76 7.99 7.50
N GLY A 50 1.56 9.29 7.82
CA GLY A 50 1.21 10.25 6.78
C GLY A 50 -0.15 9.89 6.18
N TYR A 51 -0.34 10.21 4.92
CA TYR A 51 -1.58 9.83 4.23
C TYR A 51 -1.62 8.32 4.02
N VAL A 52 -2.65 7.69 4.59
CA VAL A 52 -2.85 6.24 4.55
C VAL A 52 -4.23 5.91 4.00
N ILE A 53 -4.29 4.90 3.15
CA ILE A 53 -5.55 4.36 2.64
C ILE A 53 -5.55 2.85 2.83
N ILE A 54 -6.71 2.33 3.26
CA ILE A 54 -6.91 0.90 3.48
C ILE A 54 -8.12 0.45 2.66
N LEU A 55 -7.93 -0.62 1.90
CA LEU A 55 -8.99 -1.22 1.11
C LEU A 55 -9.39 -2.57 1.70
N GLU A 56 -10.69 -2.83 1.71
CA GLU A 56 -11.23 -4.14 2.00
C GLU A 56 -11.64 -4.81 0.69
N HIS A 57 -11.12 -6.00 0.48
CA HIS A 57 -11.42 -6.83 -0.69
C HIS A 57 -12.26 -8.03 -0.26
N SER A 58 -12.66 -8.85 -1.21
CA SER A 58 -13.36 -10.10 -0.91
C SER A 58 -12.43 -11.09 -0.20
N SER A 59 -13.02 -12.11 0.42
CA SER A 59 -12.30 -13.25 1.02
C SER A 59 -11.36 -12.87 2.19
N GLY A 60 -11.72 -11.82 2.95
CA GLY A 60 -10.97 -11.43 4.14
C GLY A 60 -9.65 -10.72 3.87
N ILE A 61 -9.45 -10.20 2.66
CA ILE A 61 -8.21 -9.54 2.27
C ILE A 61 -8.31 -8.04 2.52
N LEU A 62 -7.28 -7.47 3.18
CA LEU A 62 -7.09 -6.03 3.32
C LEU A 62 -5.77 -5.64 2.67
N SER A 63 -5.74 -4.48 2.04
CA SER A 63 -4.50 -3.89 1.53
C SER A 63 -4.32 -2.50 2.14
N VAL A 64 -3.08 -2.18 2.54
CA VAL A 64 -2.74 -0.96 3.28
C VAL A 64 -1.61 -0.24 2.55
N TYR A 65 -1.78 1.06 2.32
CA TYR A 65 -0.87 1.88 1.55
C TYR A 65 -0.54 3.13 2.38
N LYS A 66 0.72 3.26 2.83
CA LYS A 66 1.16 4.33 3.74
C LYS A 66 2.18 5.26 3.11
N HIS A 67 2.36 6.42 3.74
CA HIS A 67 3.33 7.45 3.39
C HIS A 67 3.06 8.12 2.04
N ASN A 68 1.79 8.18 1.63
CA ASN A 68 1.41 8.80 0.37
C ASN A 68 1.51 10.33 0.43
N ALA A 69 1.69 10.96 -0.72
CA ALA A 69 1.65 12.42 -0.85
C ALA A 69 0.21 12.93 -0.85
N SER A 70 -0.69 12.16 -1.45
CA SER A 70 -2.11 12.51 -1.53
C SER A 70 -2.97 11.27 -1.66
N LEU A 71 -4.23 11.41 -1.32
CA LEU A 71 -5.25 10.36 -1.46
C LEU A 71 -6.29 10.85 -2.47
N THR A 72 -6.69 9.98 -3.42
CA THR A 72 -7.68 10.32 -4.44
C THR A 72 -9.04 9.71 -4.17
N LYS A 73 -9.16 8.90 -3.13
CA LYS A 73 -10.39 8.23 -2.71
C LYS A 73 -10.63 8.48 -1.23
N LYS A 74 -11.89 8.41 -0.83
CA LYS A 74 -12.30 8.62 0.56
C LYS A 74 -13.04 7.40 1.10
N GLN A 75 -13.17 7.34 2.41
CA GLN A 75 -13.87 6.25 3.08
C GLN A 75 -15.27 6.07 2.49
N GLY A 76 -15.62 4.83 2.19
CA GLY A 76 -16.88 4.45 1.58
C GLY A 76 -16.85 4.34 0.07
N ASP A 77 -15.82 4.86 -0.60
CA ASP A 77 -15.71 4.75 -2.06
C ASP A 77 -15.48 3.30 -2.47
N SER A 78 -16.09 2.92 -3.59
CA SER A 78 -15.77 1.65 -4.27
C SER A 78 -14.63 1.90 -5.24
N VAL A 79 -13.72 0.93 -5.36
CA VAL A 79 -12.59 1.00 -6.28
C VAL A 79 -12.53 -0.27 -7.12
N LEU A 80 -11.97 -0.13 -8.32
CA LEU A 80 -11.72 -1.25 -9.22
C LEU A 80 -10.24 -1.61 -9.21
N SER A 81 -9.94 -2.86 -9.51
CA SER A 81 -8.57 -3.34 -9.66
C SER A 81 -7.79 -2.44 -10.61
N GLY A 82 -6.61 -1.97 -10.21
CA GLY A 82 -5.77 -1.09 -11.01
C GLY A 82 -6.15 0.38 -10.99
N GLU A 83 -7.22 0.75 -10.30
CA GLU A 83 -7.63 2.16 -10.18
C GLU A 83 -6.66 2.93 -9.29
N VAL A 84 -6.35 4.18 -9.68
CA VAL A 84 -5.48 5.05 -8.86
C VAL A 84 -6.23 5.47 -7.60
N ILE A 85 -5.61 5.23 -6.44
CA ILE A 85 -6.18 5.53 -5.12
C ILE A 85 -5.37 6.55 -4.33
N ALA A 86 -4.12 6.79 -4.74
CA ALA A 86 -3.20 7.69 -4.03
C ALA A 86 -2.04 8.05 -4.95
N THR A 87 -1.18 8.96 -4.49
CA THR A 87 0.11 9.22 -5.11
C THR A 87 1.21 9.02 -4.08
N ALA A 88 2.33 8.46 -4.51
CA ALA A 88 3.45 8.14 -3.63
C ALA A 88 4.11 9.39 -3.06
N GLY A 89 4.54 9.30 -1.82
CA GLY A 89 5.18 10.41 -1.13
C GLY A 89 6.18 9.95 -0.10
N ASN A 90 6.39 10.82 0.88
CA ASN A 90 7.34 10.62 1.96
C ASN A 90 6.76 11.22 3.24
N THR A 91 5.45 11.04 3.46
CA THR A 91 4.74 11.66 4.59
C THR A 91 4.68 10.73 5.80
N GLY A 92 4.56 11.34 6.99
CA GLY A 92 4.51 10.62 8.24
C GLY A 92 5.86 10.51 8.92
N GLU A 93 5.84 10.41 10.27
CA GLU A 93 7.05 10.40 11.09
C GLU A 93 7.94 9.18 10.86
N LEU A 94 7.32 8.05 10.47
CA LEU A 94 8.05 6.80 10.26
C LEU A 94 8.53 6.61 8.83
N SER A 95 8.36 7.63 7.97
CA SER A 95 8.84 7.54 6.60
C SER A 95 10.35 7.75 6.53
N THR A 96 11.03 6.96 5.68
CA THR A 96 12.48 7.01 5.49
C THR A 96 12.88 7.36 4.06
N GLY A 97 11.95 7.89 3.25
CA GLY A 97 12.20 8.28 1.88
C GLY A 97 11.00 8.03 0.97
N PHE A 98 11.18 8.28 -0.32
CA PHE A 98 10.11 8.08 -1.30
C PHE A 98 9.96 6.60 -1.62
N HIS A 99 9.04 5.97 -0.92
CA HIS A 99 8.67 4.58 -1.16
C HIS A 99 7.22 4.36 -0.75
N LEU A 100 6.62 3.35 -1.31
CA LEU A 100 5.31 2.88 -0.86
C LEU A 100 5.53 1.81 0.22
N HIS A 101 4.97 2.04 1.40
CA HIS A 101 4.87 1.01 2.43
C HIS A 101 3.55 0.28 2.18
N PHE A 102 3.64 -0.97 1.76
CA PHE A 102 2.48 -1.77 1.36
C PHE A 102 2.33 -3.01 2.22
N GLU A 103 1.13 -3.18 2.80
CA GLU A 103 0.79 -4.34 3.63
C GLU A 103 -0.35 -5.12 2.98
N LEU A 104 -0.27 -6.44 3.09
CA LEU A 104 -1.32 -7.36 2.66
C LEU A 104 -1.71 -8.23 3.85
N TRP A 105 -2.99 -8.24 4.19
CA TRP A 105 -3.53 -8.99 5.32
C TRP A 105 -4.60 -9.95 4.84
N MET A 106 -4.59 -11.18 5.34
CA MET A 106 -5.61 -12.19 5.05
C MET A 106 -6.13 -12.75 6.36
N ASP A 107 -7.43 -12.58 6.61
CA ASP A 107 -8.10 -13.07 7.82
C ASP A 107 -7.38 -12.64 9.11
N GLY A 108 -6.87 -11.40 9.13
CA GLY A 108 -6.19 -10.83 10.28
C GLY A 108 -4.72 -11.18 10.40
N TYR A 109 -4.13 -11.88 9.43
CA TYR A 109 -2.72 -12.23 9.44
C TYR A 109 -1.95 -11.48 8.36
N PRO A 110 -0.76 -10.92 8.69
CA PRO A 110 0.07 -10.26 7.68
C PRO A 110 0.69 -11.30 6.75
N MET A 111 0.64 -11.01 5.46
CA MET A 111 1.17 -11.89 4.41
C MET A 111 2.35 -11.21 3.72
N ASN A 112 3.32 -12.00 3.30
CA ASN A 112 4.44 -11.46 2.51
C ASN A 112 3.95 -11.13 1.09
N PRO A 113 3.91 -9.84 0.73
CA PRO A 113 3.40 -9.44 -0.59
C PRO A 113 4.19 -10.02 -1.76
N GLU A 114 5.47 -10.33 -1.58
CA GLU A 114 6.29 -10.90 -2.66
C GLU A 114 5.84 -12.31 -3.07
N ASN A 115 5.01 -12.96 -2.25
CA ASN A 115 4.40 -14.24 -2.62
C ASN A 115 3.23 -14.08 -3.58
N PHE A 116 2.73 -12.85 -3.75
CA PHE A 116 1.52 -12.56 -4.54
C PHE A 116 1.80 -11.63 -5.73
N PHE A 117 2.88 -10.86 -5.68
CA PHE A 117 3.20 -9.87 -6.70
C PHE A 117 4.65 -9.98 -7.14
N ASN A 118 4.86 -9.72 -8.42
CA ASN A 118 6.19 -9.39 -8.94
C ASN A 118 6.26 -7.87 -9.05
N PHE A 119 7.12 -7.25 -8.25
CA PHE A 119 7.27 -5.79 -8.21
C PHE A 119 8.30 -5.28 -9.23
N SER A 120 8.89 -6.15 -10.03
CA SER A 120 9.85 -5.77 -11.07
C SER A 120 9.14 -4.99 -12.19
N GLU A 121 9.80 -3.98 -12.72
CA GLU A 121 9.30 -3.18 -13.84
C GLU A 121 9.50 -3.88 -15.19
N GLU A 122 10.17 -5.01 -15.23
CA GLU A 122 10.38 -5.78 -16.45
C GLU A 122 9.14 -6.56 -16.88
#